data_7fa574cdb22ccaa986feeb45a805f35f
#
_entry.id   7fa574cdb22ccaa986feeb45a805f35f
#
_cell.length_a   1.000
_cell.length_b   1.000
_cell.length_c   1.000
_cell.angle_alpha   90.00
_cell.angle_beta   90.00
_cell.angle_gamma   90.00
#
_symmetry.space_group_name_H-M   'P 1'
#
loop_
_entity.id
_entity.type
_entity.pdbx_description
1 polymer ?
#
loop_
_entity_poly.entity_id
_entity_poly.type
_entity_poly.pdbx_seq_one_letter_code
_entity_poly.pdbx_strand_id
1 'polypeptide(L)'
;MVSFLLLRNQLINGIAQLLNLLSSSWTSILLASKQLFLRIYPLFLHKFCIPIWFIIIWECLIRILQLPNYILPTPFAILKSLIDHATLITSQTLPTLVEVLLGLFFGIILGVTIALSMSLFRPLHNFLLPLLLASQALPVFAIAPLLVLWFGYGVTAKIITTTFMLFFPITNNFLDGLKQTPENYLNMAEIMNSNRWQILYQIRIPAASRNLASGIRLATAMAPLGAIIGEWVGSN
;
A
#
# COMPACT_ATOMS: atom_id res chain seq x y z
N MET A 1 64.36 -16.88 42.97
CA MET A 1 64.65 -16.27 41.66
C MET A 1 63.93 -16.97 40.52
N VAL A 2 63.78 -18.31 40.52
CA VAL A 2 63.13 -19.10 39.43
C VAL A 2 61.59 -18.86 39.40
N SER A 3 60.90 -18.70 40.52
CA SER A 3 59.45 -18.47 40.60
C SER A 3 59.01 -17.13 40.03
N PHE A 4 59.84 -16.09 40.10
CA PHE A 4 59.56 -14.78 39.55
C PHE A 4 59.64 -14.73 38.02
N LEU A 5 60.51 -15.52 37.45
CA LEU A 5 60.65 -15.68 35.99
C LEU A 5 59.47 -16.44 35.37
N LEU A 6 58.93 -17.43 36.05
CA LEU A 6 57.77 -18.19 35.62
C LEU A 6 56.49 -17.35 35.65
N LEU A 7 56.27 -16.56 36.67
CA LEU A 7 55.13 -15.62 36.76
C LEU A 7 55.18 -14.54 35.67
N ARG A 8 56.37 -14.00 35.41
CA ARG A 8 56.55 -13.01 34.32
C ARG A 8 56.23 -13.60 32.94
N ASN A 9 56.64 -14.82 32.67
CA ASN A 9 56.36 -15.48 31.39
C ASN A 9 54.86 -15.82 31.22
N GLN A 10 54.18 -16.22 32.28
CA GLN A 10 52.73 -16.42 32.25
C GLN A 10 51.95 -15.12 32.03
N LEU A 11 52.36 -14.02 32.62
CA LEU A 11 51.77 -12.67 32.40
C LEU A 11 51.98 -12.21 30.96
N ILE A 12 53.17 -12.35 30.42
CA ILE A 12 53.48 -11.96 29.01
C ILE A 12 52.67 -12.80 28.02
N ASN A 13 52.53 -14.11 28.24
CA ASN A 13 51.73 -14.96 27.38
C ASN A 13 50.23 -14.66 27.48
N GLY A 14 49.74 -14.33 28.67
CA GLY A 14 48.34 -13.91 28.89
C GLY A 14 48.00 -12.58 28.16
N ILE A 15 48.92 -11.61 28.26
CA ILE A 15 48.76 -10.31 27.54
C ILE A 15 48.82 -10.53 26.03
N ALA A 16 49.73 -11.36 25.54
CA ALA A 16 49.83 -11.70 24.11
C ALA A 16 48.57 -12.39 23.56
N GLN A 17 47.97 -13.28 24.36
CA GLN A 17 46.69 -13.93 24.01
C GLN A 17 45.53 -12.91 24.00
N LEU A 18 45.46 -12.02 24.97
CA LEU A 18 44.44 -10.95 25.00
C LEU A 18 44.57 -9.98 23.82
N LEU A 19 45.79 -9.61 23.45
CA LEU A 19 46.05 -8.74 22.30
C LEU A 19 45.66 -9.43 20.98
N ASN A 20 45.92 -10.72 20.85
CA ASN A 20 45.51 -11.52 19.68
C ASN A 20 43.98 -11.67 19.59
N LEU A 21 43.29 -11.87 20.70
CA LEU A 21 41.82 -11.92 20.74
C LEU A 21 41.19 -10.58 20.41
N LEU A 22 41.74 -9.48 20.90
CA LEU A 22 41.28 -8.13 20.57
C LEU A 22 41.51 -7.80 19.10
N SER A 23 42.70 -8.11 18.56
CA SER A 23 43.01 -7.87 17.14
C SER A 23 42.13 -8.69 16.20
N SER A 24 41.85 -9.94 16.52
CA SER A 24 40.96 -10.81 15.73
C SER A 24 39.50 -10.33 15.78
N SER A 25 39.05 -9.81 16.92
CA SER A 25 37.70 -9.24 17.05
C SER A 25 37.56 -7.93 16.24
N TRP A 26 38.58 -7.06 16.27
CA TRP A 26 38.55 -5.84 15.47
C TRP A 26 38.61 -6.09 13.97
N THR A 27 39.40 -7.06 13.51
CA THR A 27 39.44 -7.44 12.09
C THR A 27 38.14 -8.06 11.62
N SER A 28 37.49 -8.88 12.44
CA SER A 28 36.17 -9.44 12.09
C SER A 28 35.07 -8.39 12.02
N ILE A 29 35.06 -7.40 12.92
CA ILE A 29 34.12 -6.28 12.89
C ILE A 29 34.36 -5.40 11.65
N LEU A 30 35.60 -5.10 11.31
CA LEU A 30 35.96 -4.33 10.11
C LEU A 30 35.60 -5.07 8.82
N LEU A 31 35.79 -6.38 8.77
CA LEU A 31 35.40 -7.20 7.63
C LEU A 31 33.87 -7.31 7.50
N ALA A 32 33.16 -7.45 8.60
CA ALA A 32 31.70 -7.48 8.62
C ALA A 32 31.10 -6.14 8.18
N SER A 33 31.65 -5.00 8.66
CA SER A 33 31.20 -3.67 8.26
C SER A 33 31.49 -3.39 6.78
N LYS A 34 32.65 -3.83 6.27
CA LYS A 34 33.00 -3.73 4.85
C LYS A 34 32.10 -4.59 3.97
N GLN A 35 31.77 -5.83 4.39
CA GLN A 35 30.84 -6.69 3.66
C GLN A 35 29.42 -6.14 3.68
N LEU A 36 28.97 -5.59 4.81
CA LEU A 36 27.66 -4.94 4.92
C LEU A 36 27.58 -3.71 4.01
N PHE A 37 28.63 -2.88 3.99
CA PHE A 37 28.74 -1.72 3.12
C PHE A 37 28.73 -2.12 1.64
N LEU A 38 29.51 -3.11 1.23
CA LEU A 38 29.55 -3.63 -0.14
C LEU A 38 28.22 -4.27 -0.58
N ARG A 39 27.41 -4.75 0.35
CA ARG A 39 26.09 -5.35 0.08
C ARG A 39 24.98 -4.32 0.01
N ILE A 40 25.07 -3.25 0.81
CA ILE A 40 24.07 -2.18 0.87
C ILE A 40 24.33 -1.12 -0.21
N TYR A 41 25.58 -0.82 -0.51
CA TYR A 41 25.99 0.20 -1.46
C TYR A 41 25.42 0.00 -2.88
N PRO A 42 25.48 -1.19 -3.51
CA PRO A 42 24.89 -1.39 -4.84
C PRO A 42 23.35 -1.36 -4.82
N LEU A 43 22.71 -1.79 -3.72
CA LEU A 43 21.25 -1.70 -3.58
C LEU A 43 20.78 -0.23 -3.46
N PHE A 44 21.54 0.58 -2.76
CA PHE A 44 21.26 2.01 -2.62
C PHE A 44 21.52 2.77 -3.92
N LEU A 45 22.63 2.48 -4.60
CA LEU A 45 22.93 3.05 -5.91
C LEU A 45 21.87 2.68 -6.96
N HIS A 46 21.46 1.44 -7.04
CA HIS A 46 20.41 1.02 -8.00
C HIS A 46 19.07 1.72 -7.74
N LYS A 47 18.69 1.87 -6.48
CA LYS A 47 17.43 2.56 -6.14
C LYS A 47 17.42 4.04 -6.47
N PHE A 48 18.58 4.71 -6.40
CA PHE A 48 18.70 6.14 -6.71
C PHE A 48 19.11 6.42 -8.16
N CYS A 49 19.88 5.53 -8.79
CA CYS A 49 20.27 5.71 -10.18
C CYS A 49 19.08 5.70 -11.13
N ILE A 50 18.10 4.81 -10.94
CA ILE A 50 16.94 4.73 -11.83
C ILE A 50 16.16 6.06 -11.89
N PRO A 51 15.71 6.65 -10.77
CA PRO A 51 15.00 7.93 -10.82
C PRO A 51 15.87 9.09 -11.35
N ILE A 52 17.18 9.10 -11.05
CA ILE A 52 18.10 10.12 -11.57
C ILE A 52 18.23 9.99 -13.09
N TRP A 53 18.41 8.78 -13.63
CA TRP A 53 18.44 8.53 -15.07
C TRP A 53 17.13 8.94 -15.74
N PHE A 54 16.01 8.66 -15.12
CA PHE A 54 14.69 9.07 -15.63
C PHE A 54 14.60 10.61 -15.72
N ILE A 55 15.03 11.34 -14.71
CA ILE A 55 15.04 12.81 -14.69
C ILE A 55 15.99 13.36 -15.78
N ILE A 56 17.17 12.75 -15.96
CA ILE A 56 18.13 13.18 -16.99
C ILE A 56 17.55 12.93 -18.39
N ILE A 57 16.97 11.77 -18.63
CA ILE A 57 16.33 11.43 -19.92
C ILE A 57 15.19 12.41 -20.20
N TRP A 58 14.36 12.71 -19.19
CA TRP A 58 13.26 13.66 -19.30
C TRP A 58 13.75 15.06 -19.69
N GLU A 59 14.76 15.59 -18.98
CA GLU A 59 15.36 16.89 -19.27
C GLU A 59 16.00 16.92 -20.67
N CYS A 60 16.75 15.87 -21.06
CA CYS A 60 17.30 15.73 -22.39
C CYS A 60 16.24 15.71 -23.49
N LEU A 61 15.15 14.96 -23.27
CA LEU A 61 14.05 14.87 -24.24
C LEU A 61 13.42 16.24 -24.53
N ILE A 62 13.16 17.02 -23.47
CA ILE A 62 12.59 18.38 -23.59
C ILE A 62 13.52 19.29 -24.38
N ARG A 63 14.83 19.24 -24.11
CA ARG A 63 15.83 20.10 -24.78
C ARG A 63 16.04 19.73 -26.24
N ILE A 64 16.08 18.42 -26.54
CA ILE A 64 16.28 17.93 -27.94
C ILE A 64 15.05 18.22 -28.79
N LEU A 65 13.85 17.97 -28.27
CA LEU A 65 12.59 18.19 -29.00
C LEU A 65 12.07 19.63 -28.91
N GLN A 66 12.76 20.50 -28.15
CA GLN A 66 12.35 21.89 -27.91
C GLN A 66 10.88 22.03 -27.52
N LEU A 67 10.41 21.12 -26.65
CA LEU A 67 9.00 21.07 -26.23
C LEU A 67 8.66 22.31 -25.41
N PRO A 68 7.55 22.99 -25.71
CA PRO A 68 7.11 24.13 -24.90
C PRO A 68 6.62 23.64 -23.53
N ASN A 69 6.80 24.49 -22.51
CA ASN A 69 6.51 24.19 -21.10
C ASN A 69 5.04 23.78 -20.82
N TYR A 70 4.12 24.19 -21.68
CA TYR A 70 2.70 23.80 -21.53
C TYR A 70 2.41 22.36 -22.00
N ILE A 71 3.28 21.75 -22.80
CA ILE A 71 3.15 20.34 -23.21
C ILE A 71 3.89 19.45 -22.21
N LEU A 72 5.15 19.78 -21.93
CA LEU A 72 5.97 19.04 -20.98
C LEU A 72 6.92 19.99 -20.26
N PRO A 73 6.63 20.34 -18.98
CA PRO A 73 7.50 21.21 -18.21
C PRO A 73 8.80 20.50 -17.82
N THR A 74 9.87 21.27 -17.65
CA THR A 74 11.14 20.72 -17.15
C THR A 74 11.03 20.34 -15.67
N PRO A 75 11.77 19.33 -15.18
CA PRO A 75 11.80 18.96 -13.76
C PRO A 75 12.09 20.14 -12.85
N PHE A 76 12.97 21.03 -13.26
CA PHE A 76 13.28 22.24 -12.50
C PHE A 76 12.12 23.23 -12.45
N ALA A 77 11.38 23.41 -13.56
CA ALA A 77 10.18 24.26 -13.59
C ALA A 77 9.08 23.71 -12.67
N ILE A 78 8.93 22.37 -12.62
CA ILE A 78 7.98 21.72 -11.70
C ILE A 78 8.37 21.99 -10.24
N LEU A 79 9.65 21.79 -9.87
CA LEU A 79 10.12 22.07 -8.50
C LEU A 79 9.91 23.52 -8.10
N LYS A 80 10.22 24.45 -8.99
CA LYS A 80 9.99 25.87 -8.75
C LYS A 80 8.50 26.16 -8.55
N SER A 81 7.64 25.69 -9.45
CA SER A 81 6.19 25.86 -9.34
C SER A 81 5.61 25.24 -8.06
N LEU A 82 6.15 24.10 -7.60
CA LEU A 82 5.77 23.46 -6.36
C LEU A 82 6.04 24.36 -5.14
N ILE A 83 7.17 25.05 -5.14
CA ILE A 83 7.56 25.97 -4.06
C ILE A 83 6.71 27.25 -4.14
N ASP A 84 6.59 27.82 -5.33
CA ASP A 84 5.87 29.08 -5.56
C ASP A 84 4.38 28.96 -5.23
N HIS A 85 3.77 27.78 -5.45
CA HIS A 85 2.34 27.51 -5.20
C HIS A 85 2.11 26.60 -3.99
N ALA A 86 3.08 26.46 -3.08
CA ALA A 86 2.98 25.55 -1.93
C ALA A 86 1.74 25.81 -1.06
N THR A 87 1.37 27.08 -0.85
CA THR A 87 0.19 27.47 -0.08
C THR A 87 -1.12 27.04 -0.76
N LEU A 88 -1.21 27.18 -2.07
CA LEU A 88 -2.36 26.75 -2.85
C LEU A 88 -2.47 25.21 -2.83
N ILE A 89 -1.35 24.50 -3.04
CA ILE A 89 -1.30 23.05 -3.03
C ILE A 89 -1.75 22.52 -1.66
N THR A 90 -1.21 23.06 -0.58
CA THR A 90 -1.59 22.61 0.77
C THR A 90 -3.04 22.89 1.11
N SER A 91 -3.59 24.03 0.70
CA SER A 91 -5.00 24.35 0.92
C SER A 91 -5.96 23.43 0.16
N GLN A 92 -5.58 22.97 -1.04
CA GLN A 92 -6.38 22.03 -1.83
C GLN A 92 -6.15 20.56 -1.44
N THR A 93 -5.00 20.23 -0.88
CA THR A 93 -4.71 18.86 -0.43
C THR A 93 -5.61 18.41 0.72
N LEU A 94 -5.98 19.31 1.62
CA LEU A 94 -6.79 18.96 2.79
C LEU A 94 -8.21 18.50 2.42
N PRO A 95 -8.97 19.21 1.56
CA PRO A 95 -10.26 18.72 1.06
C PRO A 95 -10.15 17.36 0.36
N THR A 96 -9.19 17.20 -0.57
CA THR A 96 -8.97 15.93 -1.27
C THR A 96 -8.65 14.80 -0.30
N LEU A 97 -7.84 15.05 0.74
CA LEU A 97 -7.54 14.04 1.75
C LEU A 97 -8.81 13.60 2.51
N VAL A 98 -9.68 14.53 2.86
CA VAL A 98 -10.97 14.22 3.50
C VAL A 98 -11.84 13.36 2.57
N GLU A 99 -11.93 13.70 1.29
CA GLU A 99 -12.68 12.94 0.28
C GLU A 99 -12.14 11.52 0.12
N VAL A 100 -10.81 11.36 0.08
CA VAL A 100 -10.12 10.06 0.03
C VAL A 100 -10.44 9.21 1.27
N LEU A 101 -10.29 9.79 2.47
CA LEU A 101 -10.49 9.06 3.72
C LEU A 101 -11.95 8.67 3.92
N LEU A 102 -12.90 9.58 3.65
CA LEU A 102 -14.33 9.27 3.76
C LEU A 102 -14.78 8.29 2.68
N GLY A 103 -14.32 8.45 1.45
CA GLY A 103 -14.60 7.50 0.37
C GLY A 103 -14.08 6.09 0.68
N LEU A 104 -12.88 5.99 1.24
CA LEU A 104 -12.30 4.72 1.69
C LEU A 104 -13.10 4.13 2.85
N PHE A 105 -13.45 4.93 3.85
CA PHE A 105 -14.25 4.50 5.00
C PHE A 105 -15.60 3.92 4.57
N PHE A 106 -16.37 4.66 3.77
CA PHE A 106 -17.64 4.18 3.25
C PHE A 106 -17.47 3.01 2.28
N GLY A 107 -16.41 2.98 1.49
CA GLY A 107 -16.05 1.87 0.61
C GLY A 107 -15.79 0.58 1.37
N ILE A 108 -15.09 0.66 2.52
CA ILE A 108 -14.84 -0.49 3.41
C ILE A 108 -16.16 -0.98 4.00
N ILE A 109 -16.98 -0.08 4.56
CA ILE A 109 -18.27 -0.48 5.17
C ILE A 109 -19.16 -1.14 4.13
N LEU A 110 -19.33 -0.53 2.98
CA LEU A 110 -20.17 -1.04 1.90
C LEU A 110 -19.63 -2.38 1.38
N GLY A 111 -18.33 -2.45 1.10
CA GLY A 111 -17.69 -3.65 0.58
C GLY A 111 -17.77 -4.84 1.52
N VAL A 112 -17.49 -4.62 2.80
CA VAL A 112 -17.59 -5.66 3.84
C VAL A 112 -19.04 -6.11 4.02
N THR A 113 -19.98 -5.18 4.09
CA THR A 113 -21.40 -5.50 4.28
C THR A 113 -21.94 -6.33 3.11
N ILE A 114 -21.63 -5.97 1.87
CA ILE A 114 -22.02 -6.70 0.67
C ILE A 114 -21.40 -8.11 0.68
N ALA A 115 -20.11 -8.25 0.95
CA ALA A 115 -19.42 -9.53 0.97
C ALA A 115 -19.99 -10.47 2.04
N LEU A 116 -20.25 -9.97 3.25
CA LEU A 116 -20.88 -10.74 4.32
C LEU A 116 -22.31 -11.18 3.96
N SER A 117 -23.10 -10.27 3.41
CA SER A 117 -24.45 -10.55 2.96
C SER A 117 -24.50 -11.65 1.88
N MET A 118 -23.59 -11.55 0.90
CA MET A 118 -23.44 -12.57 -0.15
C MET A 118 -22.95 -13.91 0.39
N SER A 119 -22.12 -13.91 1.43
CA SER A 119 -21.65 -15.15 2.07
C SER A 119 -22.73 -15.87 2.85
N LEU A 120 -23.67 -15.13 3.44
CA LEU A 120 -24.77 -15.69 4.25
C LEU A 120 -25.96 -16.17 3.40
N PHE A 121 -26.28 -15.43 2.32
CA PHE A 121 -27.49 -15.65 1.53
C PHE A 121 -27.16 -16.02 0.09
N ARG A 122 -27.32 -17.30 -0.27
CA ARG A 122 -27.10 -17.80 -1.64
C ARG A 122 -27.88 -17.04 -2.72
N PRO A 123 -29.17 -16.72 -2.54
CA PRO A 123 -29.91 -15.94 -3.55
C PRO A 123 -29.32 -14.58 -3.79
N LEU A 124 -28.87 -13.89 -2.73
CA LEU A 124 -28.27 -12.60 -2.81
C LEU A 124 -26.89 -12.66 -3.52
N HIS A 125 -26.13 -13.70 -3.24
CA HIS A 125 -24.88 -13.97 -3.96
C HIS A 125 -25.10 -14.09 -5.47
N ASN A 126 -26.06 -14.93 -5.89
CA ASN A 126 -26.32 -15.18 -7.30
C ASN A 126 -26.86 -13.95 -8.04
N PHE A 127 -27.56 -13.07 -7.33
CA PHE A 127 -28.08 -11.81 -7.88
C PHE A 127 -27.01 -10.71 -7.91
N LEU A 128 -26.26 -10.52 -6.83
CA LEU A 128 -25.29 -9.42 -6.74
C LEU A 128 -23.98 -9.70 -7.49
N LEU A 129 -23.56 -10.97 -7.62
CA LEU A 129 -22.31 -11.30 -8.28
C LEU A 129 -22.24 -10.79 -9.73
N PRO A 130 -23.25 -11.02 -10.59
CA PRO A 130 -23.27 -10.47 -11.95
C PRO A 130 -23.26 -8.94 -11.97
N LEU A 131 -23.98 -8.29 -11.04
CA LEU A 131 -24.02 -6.84 -10.93
C LEU A 131 -22.65 -6.26 -10.52
N LEU A 132 -21.97 -6.91 -9.59
CA LEU A 132 -20.61 -6.53 -9.19
C LEU A 132 -19.63 -6.64 -10.36
N LEU A 133 -19.70 -7.73 -11.11
CA LEU A 133 -18.86 -7.92 -12.30
C LEU A 133 -19.20 -6.91 -13.40
N ALA A 134 -20.47 -6.62 -13.63
CA ALA A 134 -20.90 -5.62 -14.60
C ALA A 134 -20.46 -4.20 -14.20
N SER A 135 -20.45 -3.87 -12.89
CA SER A 135 -20.00 -2.56 -12.40
C SER A 135 -18.52 -2.27 -12.73
N GLN A 136 -17.69 -3.32 -12.89
CA GLN A 136 -16.30 -3.18 -13.29
C GLN A 136 -16.10 -2.98 -14.81
N ALA A 137 -17.06 -3.41 -15.60
CA ALA A 137 -17.03 -3.17 -17.04
C ALA A 137 -17.34 -1.71 -17.40
N LEU A 138 -17.99 -1.00 -16.48
CA LEU A 138 -18.31 0.43 -16.66
C LEU A 138 -17.14 1.29 -16.16
N PRO A 139 -16.55 2.12 -17.02
CA PRO A 139 -15.51 3.05 -16.58
C PRO A 139 -16.10 4.06 -15.60
N VAL A 140 -15.46 4.24 -14.45
CA VAL A 140 -15.93 5.18 -13.40
C VAL A 140 -16.14 6.60 -13.95
N PHE A 141 -15.32 7.02 -14.91
CA PHE A 141 -15.48 8.31 -15.61
C PHE A 141 -16.84 8.47 -16.31
N ALA A 142 -17.43 7.36 -16.77
CA ALA A 142 -18.76 7.41 -17.42
C ALA A 142 -19.88 7.51 -16.39
N ILE A 143 -19.68 6.99 -15.17
CA ILE A 143 -20.66 6.99 -14.09
C ILE A 143 -20.60 8.29 -13.29
N ALA A 144 -19.41 8.89 -13.13
CA ALA A 144 -19.20 10.08 -12.32
C ALA A 144 -20.14 11.27 -12.67
N PRO A 145 -20.41 11.61 -13.94
CA PRO A 145 -21.38 12.65 -14.28
C PRO A 145 -22.80 12.35 -13.81
N LEU A 146 -23.21 11.06 -13.85
CA LEU A 146 -24.53 10.65 -13.35
C LEU A 146 -24.63 10.81 -11.83
N LEU A 147 -23.55 10.49 -11.11
CA LEU A 147 -23.49 10.67 -9.67
C LEU A 147 -23.57 12.15 -9.29
N VAL A 148 -22.89 13.02 -10.04
CA VAL A 148 -23.00 14.47 -9.86
C VAL A 148 -24.41 14.98 -10.16
N LEU A 149 -25.06 14.45 -11.21
CA LEU A 149 -26.43 14.82 -11.55
C LEU A 149 -27.43 14.41 -10.45
N TRP A 150 -27.24 13.25 -9.82
CA TRP A 150 -28.14 12.74 -8.79
C TRP A 150 -27.91 13.34 -7.41
N PHE A 151 -26.64 13.56 -7.03
CA PHE A 151 -26.24 14.01 -5.69
C PHE A 151 -25.84 15.50 -5.63
N GLY A 152 -25.82 16.17 -6.78
CA GLY A 152 -25.41 17.58 -6.89
C GLY A 152 -23.90 17.75 -6.95
N TYR A 153 -23.49 19.01 -7.23
CA TYR A 153 -22.09 19.39 -7.17
C TYR A 153 -21.61 19.49 -5.72
N GLY A 154 -20.35 19.15 -5.47
CA GLY A 154 -19.70 19.31 -4.17
C GLY A 154 -19.11 18.04 -3.59
N VAL A 155 -18.74 18.09 -2.32
CA VAL A 155 -17.99 17.04 -1.62
C VAL A 155 -18.74 15.70 -1.57
N THR A 156 -20.07 15.74 -1.49
CA THR A 156 -20.91 14.52 -1.42
C THR A 156 -20.77 13.65 -2.67
N ALA A 157 -20.88 14.24 -3.85
CA ALA A 157 -20.74 13.49 -5.11
C ALA A 157 -19.34 12.91 -5.25
N LYS A 158 -18.31 13.63 -4.82
CA LYS A 158 -16.91 13.18 -4.85
C LYS A 158 -16.67 11.99 -3.91
N ILE A 159 -17.19 12.05 -2.68
CA ILE A 159 -17.12 10.94 -1.72
C ILE A 159 -17.85 9.70 -2.27
N ILE A 160 -19.05 9.87 -2.86
CA ILE A 160 -19.82 8.78 -3.43
C ILE A 160 -19.08 8.15 -4.62
N THR A 161 -18.50 8.97 -5.50
CA THR A 161 -17.69 8.48 -6.64
C THR A 161 -16.50 7.67 -6.16
N THR A 162 -15.77 8.18 -5.17
CA THR A 162 -14.64 7.47 -4.55
C THR A 162 -15.12 6.17 -3.89
N THR A 163 -16.20 6.21 -3.11
CA THR A 163 -16.81 5.02 -2.48
C THR A 163 -17.17 3.97 -3.52
N PHE A 164 -17.82 4.39 -4.61
CA PHE A 164 -18.25 3.50 -5.70
C PHE A 164 -17.05 2.84 -6.40
N MET A 165 -15.93 3.53 -6.52
CA MET A 165 -14.71 2.94 -7.08
C MET A 165 -14.06 1.94 -6.14
N LEU A 166 -14.13 2.17 -4.82
CA LEU A 166 -13.37 1.41 -3.84
C LEU A 166 -14.09 0.20 -3.26
N PHE A 167 -15.44 0.19 -3.26
CA PHE A 167 -16.19 -0.91 -2.62
C PHE A 167 -15.94 -2.25 -3.31
N PHE A 168 -15.80 -2.26 -4.64
CA PHE A 168 -15.66 -3.51 -5.39
C PHE A 168 -14.39 -4.30 -5.05
N PRO A 169 -13.17 -3.73 -5.11
CA PRO A 169 -11.96 -4.49 -4.76
C PRO A 169 -12.02 -5.03 -3.33
N ILE A 170 -12.65 -4.31 -2.40
CA ILE A 170 -12.83 -4.76 -1.03
C ILE A 170 -13.81 -5.93 -0.98
N THR A 171 -14.98 -5.78 -1.62
CA THR A 171 -16.02 -6.82 -1.68
C THR A 171 -15.46 -8.10 -2.29
N ASN A 172 -14.82 -8.01 -3.44
CA ASN A 172 -14.33 -9.17 -4.18
C ASN A 172 -13.24 -9.92 -3.40
N ASN A 173 -12.21 -9.22 -2.94
CA ASN A 173 -11.14 -9.85 -2.17
C ASN A 173 -11.66 -10.49 -0.88
N PHE A 174 -12.55 -9.81 -0.17
CA PHE A 174 -13.09 -10.36 1.07
C PHE A 174 -14.03 -11.55 0.83
N LEU A 175 -14.88 -11.49 -0.18
CA LEU A 175 -15.75 -12.58 -0.58
C LEU A 175 -14.94 -13.82 -0.98
N ASP A 176 -13.89 -13.64 -1.74
CA ASP A 176 -12.99 -14.73 -2.12
C ASP A 176 -12.32 -15.34 -0.90
N GLY A 177 -11.87 -14.52 0.05
CA GLY A 177 -11.35 -15.01 1.33
C GLY A 177 -12.36 -15.83 2.12
N LEU A 178 -13.62 -15.39 2.18
CA LEU A 178 -14.69 -16.12 2.86
C LEU A 178 -15.02 -17.47 2.18
N LYS A 179 -14.87 -17.55 0.84
CA LYS A 179 -15.07 -18.80 0.08
C LYS A 179 -13.90 -19.77 0.22
N GLN A 180 -12.68 -19.27 0.36
CA GLN A 180 -11.44 -20.05 0.48
C GLN A 180 -11.22 -20.62 1.89
N THR A 181 -12.18 -20.51 2.79
CA THR A 181 -12.08 -21.14 4.12
C THR A 181 -11.89 -22.64 3.97
N PRO A 182 -10.82 -23.25 4.55
CA PRO A 182 -10.54 -24.68 4.40
C PRO A 182 -11.72 -25.54 4.89
N GLU A 183 -12.08 -26.56 4.11
CA GLU A 183 -13.20 -27.45 4.40
C GLU A 183 -13.05 -28.18 5.75
N ASN A 184 -11.82 -28.49 6.16
CA ASN A 184 -11.55 -29.15 7.44
C ASN A 184 -12.12 -28.36 8.63
N TYR A 185 -12.02 -27.01 8.61
CA TYR A 185 -12.62 -26.19 9.67
C TYR A 185 -14.13 -26.16 9.60
N LEU A 186 -14.71 -26.20 8.40
CA LEU A 186 -16.16 -26.23 8.22
C LEU A 186 -16.75 -27.58 8.69
N ASN A 187 -16.11 -28.68 8.35
CA ASN A 187 -16.49 -30.02 8.78
C ASN A 187 -16.39 -30.16 10.32
N MET A 188 -15.35 -29.60 10.93
CA MET A 188 -15.19 -29.57 12.39
C MET A 188 -16.33 -28.77 13.06
N ALA A 189 -16.67 -27.61 12.49
CA ALA A 189 -17.77 -26.80 12.98
C ALA A 189 -19.15 -27.53 12.84
N GLU A 190 -19.33 -28.30 11.79
CA GLU A 190 -20.55 -29.10 11.57
C GLU A 190 -20.64 -30.21 12.61
N ILE A 191 -19.55 -30.93 12.92
CA ILE A 191 -19.52 -31.93 14.00
C ILE A 191 -19.86 -31.28 15.35
N MET A 192 -19.41 -30.03 15.60
CA MET A 192 -19.72 -29.26 16.80
C MET A 192 -21.15 -28.69 16.81
N ASN A 193 -21.96 -28.96 15.79
CA ASN A 193 -23.33 -28.45 15.63
C ASN A 193 -23.40 -26.91 15.66
N SER A 194 -22.39 -26.23 15.06
CA SER A 194 -22.28 -24.77 15.06
C SER A 194 -23.33 -24.15 14.13
N ASN A 195 -23.93 -23.05 14.56
CA ASN A 195 -24.85 -22.26 13.75
C ASN A 195 -24.10 -21.48 12.64
N ARG A 196 -24.76 -21.13 11.53
CA ARG A 196 -24.20 -20.35 10.40
C ARG A 196 -23.51 -19.06 10.83
N TRP A 197 -24.05 -18.36 11.82
CA TRP A 197 -23.47 -17.15 12.38
C TRP A 197 -22.19 -17.44 13.15
N GLN A 198 -22.13 -18.53 13.91
CA GLN A 198 -20.92 -18.93 14.62
C GLN A 198 -19.81 -19.30 13.64
N ILE A 199 -20.16 -20.08 12.59
CA ILE A 199 -19.21 -20.42 11.52
C ILE A 199 -18.67 -19.15 10.84
N LEU A 200 -19.56 -18.19 10.55
CA LEU A 200 -19.15 -16.93 9.91
C LEU A 200 -18.20 -16.13 10.81
N TYR A 201 -18.58 -15.87 12.05
CA TYR A 201 -17.81 -14.99 12.95
C TYR A 201 -16.55 -15.63 13.49
N GLN A 202 -16.58 -16.93 13.82
CA GLN A 202 -15.47 -17.58 14.50
C GLN A 202 -14.49 -18.26 13.54
N ILE A 203 -14.92 -18.59 12.32
CA ILE A 203 -14.08 -19.33 11.38
C ILE A 203 -13.85 -18.54 10.10
N ARG A 204 -14.91 -18.16 9.37
CA ARG A 204 -14.77 -17.57 8.03
C ARG A 204 -14.17 -16.17 8.05
N ILE A 205 -14.63 -15.29 8.93
CA ILE A 205 -14.11 -13.90 9.02
C ILE A 205 -12.63 -13.89 9.43
N PRO A 206 -12.20 -14.61 10.50
CA PRO A 206 -10.79 -14.69 10.83
C PRO A 206 -9.92 -15.30 9.72
N ALA A 207 -10.40 -16.35 9.06
CA ALA A 207 -9.69 -16.96 7.93
C ALA A 207 -9.55 -16.00 6.74
N ALA A 208 -10.56 -15.20 6.44
CA ALA A 208 -10.62 -14.24 5.35
C ALA A 208 -9.94 -12.90 5.67
N SER A 209 -9.46 -12.67 6.89
CA SER A 209 -8.89 -11.38 7.32
C SER A 209 -7.71 -10.94 6.47
N ARG A 210 -6.86 -11.86 6.02
CA ARG A 210 -5.73 -11.60 5.11
C ARG A 210 -6.20 -11.08 3.76
N ASN A 211 -7.25 -11.68 3.21
CA ASN A 211 -7.83 -11.29 1.93
C ASN A 211 -8.52 -9.93 2.05
N LEU A 212 -9.22 -9.67 3.17
CA LEU A 212 -9.80 -8.36 3.46
C LEU A 212 -8.70 -7.28 3.53
N ALA A 213 -7.61 -7.53 4.24
CA ALA A 213 -6.47 -6.60 4.30
C ALA A 213 -5.85 -6.35 2.93
N SER A 214 -5.79 -7.36 2.05
CA SER A 214 -5.34 -7.21 0.67
C SER A 214 -6.28 -6.33 -0.14
N GLY A 215 -7.61 -6.54 -0.01
CA GLY A 215 -8.63 -5.71 -0.65
C GLY A 215 -8.56 -4.25 -0.20
N ILE A 216 -8.42 -3.99 1.11
CA ILE A 216 -8.27 -2.64 1.66
C ILE A 216 -6.98 -1.99 1.15
N ARG A 217 -5.87 -2.72 1.09
CA ARG A 217 -4.60 -2.21 0.55
C ARG A 217 -4.74 -1.78 -0.91
N LEU A 218 -5.39 -2.58 -1.74
CA LEU A 218 -5.64 -2.26 -3.14
C LEU A 218 -6.55 -1.03 -3.25
N ALA A 219 -7.64 -0.99 -2.49
CA ALA A 219 -8.56 0.16 -2.43
C ALA A 219 -7.82 1.44 -1.99
N THR A 220 -6.99 1.38 -0.96
CA THR A 220 -6.20 2.53 -0.49
C THR A 220 -5.27 3.08 -1.57
N ALA A 221 -4.64 2.19 -2.36
CA ALA A 221 -3.79 2.62 -3.48
C ALA A 221 -4.60 3.28 -4.61
N MET A 222 -5.86 2.90 -4.79
CA MET A 222 -6.77 3.45 -5.80
C MET A 222 -7.55 4.70 -5.31
N ALA A 223 -7.62 4.92 -4.01
CA ALA A 223 -8.46 5.98 -3.42
C ALA A 223 -8.15 7.40 -3.94
N PRO A 224 -6.89 7.82 -4.12
CA PRO A 224 -6.59 9.13 -4.72
C PRO A 224 -7.13 9.27 -6.15
N LEU A 225 -7.12 8.19 -6.94
CA LEU A 225 -7.70 8.22 -8.30
C LEU A 225 -9.21 8.45 -8.26
N GLY A 226 -9.91 7.83 -7.31
CA GLY A 226 -11.34 8.03 -7.11
C GLY A 226 -11.69 9.48 -6.76
N ALA A 227 -10.92 10.10 -5.87
CA ALA A 227 -11.09 11.50 -5.50
C ALA A 227 -10.82 12.44 -6.70
N ILE A 228 -9.73 12.23 -7.44
CA ILE A 228 -9.41 13.02 -8.65
C ILE A 228 -10.53 12.94 -9.69
N ILE A 229 -11.09 11.74 -9.93
CA ILE A 229 -12.23 11.58 -10.85
C ILE A 229 -13.45 12.34 -10.35
N GLY A 230 -13.73 12.23 -9.06
CA GLY A 230 -14.82 12.98 -8.41
C GLY A 230 -14.64 14.49 -8.50
N GLU A 231 -13.43 14.99 -8.28
CA GLU A 231 -13.07 16.41 -8.41
C GLU A 231 -13.18 16.90 -9.85
N TRP A 232 -12.72 16.10 -10.81
CA TRP A 232 -12.75 16.47 -12.24
C TRP A 232 -14.15 16.67 -12.78
N VAL A 233 -15.10 15.85 -12.32
CA VAL A 233 -16.49 15.89 -12.77
C VAL A 233 -17.36 16.77 -11.86
N GLY A 234 -17.10 16.79 -10.56
CA GLY A 234 -17.88 17.49 -9.53
C GLY A 234 -17.27 18.81 -9.06
N SER A 235 -16.22 19.31 -9.72
CA SER A 235 -15.63 20.61 -9.42
C SER A 235 -16.48 21.75 -10.01
N ASN A 236 -16.75 22.74 -9.18
CA ASN A 236 -17.25 24.04 -9.64
C ASN A 236 -16.10 24.88 -10.17
#